data_3566c22990f3a7e68e08ccc5b260d324
#
_entry.id   3566c22990f3a7e68e08ccc5b260d324
#
_cell.length_a   1.000
_cell.length_b   1.000
_cell.length_c   1.000
_cell.angle_alpha   90.00
_cell.angle_beta   90.00
_cell.angle_gamma   90.00
#
_symmetry.space_group_name_H-M   'P 1'
#
loop_
_entity.id
_entity.type
_entity.pdbx_description
1 polymer ?
#
loop_
_entity_poly.entity_id
_entity_poly.type
_entity_poly.pdbx_seq_one_letter_code
_entity_poly.pdbx_strand_id
1 'polypeptide(L)'
;MALVGDIKMTNIENVKYSKKVMKYFTHPKNVGEIKDADGVGKVGNITCGDIMHVYIKIGKKKTKGKEKEFIKDIKFRTLGCAAAIATSSMITTLAKGKELQQAIKLSNKDVVKALGGLPPIKHHCSLLAEEALSEAIYDYLRKNKKIIPKELEIKHKRALTTEKEFENKFKK
;
A
#
# COMPACT_ATOMS: atom_id res chain seq x y z
N MET A 1 0.60 -14.10 19.86
CA MET A 1 -0.83 -14.37 20.07
C MET A 1 -1.48 -13.07 20.51
N ALA A 2 -2.08 -12.33 19.61
CA ALA A 2 -2.74 -11.09 19.94
C ALA A 2 -4.22 -11.39 20.21
N LEU A 3 -4.64 -11.13 21.44
CA LEU A 3 -6.01 -11.23 21.92
C LEU A 3 -6.87 -10.22 21.14
N VAL A 4 -7.72 -10.72 20.26
CA VAL A 4 -8.87 -9.98 19.77
C VAL A 4 -9.92 -10.05 20.89
N GLY A 5 -9.76 -9.15 21.88
CA GLY A 5 -10.77 -8.94 22.89
C GLY A 5 -12.03 -8.34 22.24
N ASP A 6 -13.19 -8.73 22.76
CA ASP A 6 -14.52 -8.30 22.35
C ASP A 6 -14.63 -6.78 22.18
N ILE A 7 -14.37 -6.29 20.96
CA ILE A 7 -14.70 -4.93 20.59
C ILE A 7 -16.21 -4.91 20.35
N LYS A 8 -16.97 -4.44 21.35
CA LYS A 8 -18.38 -4.09 21.17
C LYS A 8 -18.51 -3.20 19.95
N MET A 9 -19.21 -3.69 18.93
CA MET A 9 -19.49 -3.02 17.65
C MET A 9 -20.53 -1.88 17.85
N THR A 10 -20.25 -0.95 18.75
CA THR A 10 -21.08 0.23 18.98
C THR A 10 -20.40 1.42 18.29
N ASN A 11 -20.91 1.81 17.13
CA ASN A 11 -20.67 3.01 16.30
C ASN A 11 -20.13 2.79 14.89
N ILE A 12 -20.30 1.59 14.29
CA ILE A 12 -20.01 1.36 12.86
C ILE A 12 -21.29 1.55 12.00
N GLU A 13 -22.40 1.97 12.60
CA GLU A 13 -23.73 1.96 11.94
C GLU A 13 -23.85 2.88 10.72
N ASN A 14 -22.91 3.79 10.47
CA ASN A 14 -22.97 4.70 9.32
C ASN A 14 -21.93 4.45 8.20
N VAL A 15 -21.02 3.48 8.34
CA VAL A 15 -20.02 3.15 7.32
C VAL A 15 -20.23 1.72 6.83
N LYS A 16 -21.07 1.55 5.80
CA LYS A 16 -21.28 0.23 5.19
C LYS A 16 -20.06 -0.18 4.37
N TYR A 17 -19.25 -1.08 4.90
CA TYR A 17 -18.19 -1.76 4.16
C TYR A 17 -18.75 -2.93 3.32
N SER A 18 -18.21 -3.15 2.13
CA SER A 18 -18.53 -4.33 1.34
C SER A 18 -18.08 -5.61 2.07
N LYS A 19 -18.74 -6.75 1.78
CA LYS A 19 -18.33 -8.06 2.31
C LYS A 19 -16.84 -8.34 2.02
N LYS A 20 -16.33 -7.82 0.90
CA LYS A 20 -14.94 -8.01 0.49
C LYS A 20 -13.98 -7.17 1.32
N VAL A 21 -14.33 -5.92 1.65
CA VAL A 21 -13.57 -5.10 2.60
C VAL A 21 -13.49 -5.80 3.95
N MET A 22 -14.61 -6.28 4.48
CA MET A 22 -14.63 -7.00 5.76
C MET A 22 -13.78 -8.28 5.72
N LYS A 23 -13.81 -9.04 4.63
CA LYS A 23 -12.97 -10.22 4.45
C LYS A 23 -11.48 -9.87 4.49
N TYR A 24 -11.05 -8.81 3.78
CA TYR A 24 -9.65 -8.40 3.74
C TYR A 24 -9.20 -7.69 5.01
N PHE A 25 -10.11 -7.18 5.81
CA PHE A 25 -9.85 -6.67 7.15
C PHE A 25 -9.65 -7.80 8.16
N THR A 26 -10.58 -8.76 8.21
CA THR A 26 -10.53 -9.85 9.21
C THR A 26 -9.49 -10.93 8.88
N HIS A 27 -9.22 -11.14 7.60
CA HIS A 27 -8.22 -12.11 7.11
C HIS A 27 -7.29 -11.44 6.08
N PRO A 28 -6.46 -10.49 6.53
CA PRO A 28 -5.59 -9.76 5.62
C PRO A 28 -4.49 -10.67 5.05
N LYS A 29 -4.21 -10.50 3.77
CA LYS A 29 -3.11 -11.18 3.08
C LYS A 29 -1.85 -10.33 3.10
N ASN A 30 -0.70 -10.98 3.06
CA ASN A 30 0.61 -10.33 2.93
C ASN A 30 0.99 -9.41 4.11
N VAL A 31 0.46 -9.65 5.29
CA VAL A 31 0.84 -8.93 6.52
C VAL A 31 2.26 -9.32 6.95
N GLY A 32 3.04 -8.35 7.40
CA GLY A 32 4.38 -8.55 7.94
C GLY A 32 5.41 -7.66 7.26
N GLU A 33 6.68 -8.02 7.40
CA GLU A 33 7.81 -7.35 6.77
C GLU A 33 8.70 -8.33 6.05
N ILE A 34 9.53 -7.83 5.14
CA ILE A 34 10.62 -8.56 4.49
C ILE A 34 11.91 -7.94 4.98
N LYS A 35 12.68 -8.66 5.81
CA LYS A 35 13.93 -8.16 6.43
C LYS A 35 14.97 -7.72 5.39
N ASP A 36 15.09 -8.46 4.30
CA ASP A 36 15.98 -8.23 3.18
C ASP A 36 15.24 -7.65 1.96
N ALA A 37 14.26 -6.78 2.19
CA ALA A 37 13.49 -6.14 1.13
C ALA A 37 14.40 -5.37 0.17
N ASP A 38 14.12 -5.49 -1.14
CA ASP A 38 14.84 -4.74 -2.16
C ASP A 38 14.37 -3.29 -2.24
N GLY A 39 13.12 -3.02 -1.85
CA GLY A 39 12.56 -1.68 -1.72
C GLY A 39 11.56 -1.58 -0.58
N VAL A 40 11.53 -0.43 0.07
CA VAL A 40 10.64 -0.14 1.20
C VAL A 40 9.97 1.20 0.98
N GLY A 41 8.65 1.22 1.00
CA GLY A 41 7.84 2.43 0.99
C GLY A 41 7.22 2.68 2.35
N LYS A 42 7.34 3.91 2.84
CA LYS A 42 6.75 4.37 4.10
C LYS A 42 5.94 5.63 3.83
N VAL A 43 4.70 5.64 4.22
CA VAL A 43 3.80 6.78 4.06
C VAL A 43 2.91 6.95 5.28
N GLY A 44 2.49 8.17 5.53
CA GLY A 44 1.56 8.51 6.59
C GLY A 44 0.47 9.47 6.10
N ASN A 45 -0.70 9.44 6.72
CA ASN A 45 -1.78 10.36 6.43
C ASN A 45 -2.10 11.21 7.66
N ILE A 46 -1.98 12.54 7.50
CA ILE A 46 -2.16 13.52 8.59
C ILE A 46 -3.60 13.54 9.10
N THR A 47 -4.56 13.32 8.21
CA THR A 47 -5.98 13.50 8.52
C THR A 47 -6.49 12.40 9.45
N CYS A 48 -6.06 11.15 9.23
CA CYS A 48 -6.52 10.00 10.02
C CYS A 48 -5.44 9.41 10.93
N GLY A 49 -4.17 9.82 10.78
CA GLY A 49 -3.05 9.27 11.55
C GLY A 49 -2.62 7.86 11.11
N ASP A 50 -3.15 7.37 9.98
CA ASP A 50 -2.77 6.06 9.45
C ASP A 50 -1.33 6.08 8.96
N ILE A 51 -0.57 5.04 9.27
CA ILE A 51 0.80 4.83 8.79
C ILE A 51 0.85 3.50 8.05
N MET A 52 1.54 3.48 6.90
CA MET A 52 1.67 2.28 6.09
C MET A 52 3.11 2.07 5.61
N HIS A 53 3.60 0.85 5.78
CA HIS A 53 4.87 0.39 5.25
C HIS A 53 4.62 -0.74 4.26
N VAL A 54 5.24 -0.66 3.09
CA VAL A 54 5.23 -1.73 2.08
C VAL A 54 6.66 -2.17 1.82
N TYR A 55 6.88 -3.46 1.81
CA TYR A 55 8.16 -4.12 1.56
C TYR A 55 8.05 -4.96 0.31
N ILE A 56 8.97 -4.80 -0.64
CA ILE A 56 8.99 -5.58 -1.87
C ILE A 56 10.28 -6.36 -2.04
N LYS A 57 10.16 -7.56 -2.59
CA LYS A 57 11.25 -8.39 -3.08
C LYS A 57 11.12 -8.55 -4.57
N ILE A 58 12.19 -8.28 -5.32
CA ILE A 58 12.20 -8.29 -6.77
C ILE A 58 12.74 -9.61 -7.28
N GLY A 59 12.06 -10.18 -8.23
CA GLY A 59 12.51 -11.32 -9.01
C GLY A 59 12.77 -10.92 -10.46
N LYS A 60 13.51 -11.75 -11.17
CA LYS A 60 13.79 -11.60 -12.59
C LYS A 60 13.25 -12.81 -13.36
N LYS A 61 12.64 -12.57 -14.49
CA LYS A 61 12.16 -13.60 -15.41
C LYS A 61 12.51 -13.25 -16.84
N LYS A 62 12.82 -14.24 -17.65
CA LYS A 62 13.00 -14.07 -19.10
C LYS A 62 11.64 -14.22 -19.79
N THR A 63 11.22 -13.18 -20.53
CA THR A 63 9.99 -13.20 -21.34
C THR A 63 10.35 -12.73 -22.73
N LYS A 64 10.11 -13.58 -23.73
CA LYS A 64 10.45 -13.30 -25.15
C LYS A 64 11.90 -12.81 -25.34
N GLY A 65 12.87 -13.49 -24.69
CA GLY A 65 14.30 -13.17 -24.79
C GLY A 65 14.76 -11.93 -24.02
N LYS A 66 13.86 -11.19 -23.36
CA LYS A 66 14.19 -10.03 -22.52
C LYS A 66 14.04 -10.36 -21.05
N GLU A 67 15.02 -9.94 -20.23
CA GLU A 67 14.91 -10.02 -18.78
C GLU A 67 13.96 -8.94 -18.27
N LYS A 68 12.97 -9.35 -17.49
CA LYS A 68 11.99 -8.47 -16.88
C LYS A 68 11.96 -8.66 -15.38
N GLU A 69 11.84 -7.56 -14.66
CA GLU A 69 11.71 -7.54 -13.22
C GLU A 69 10.25 -7.57 -12.82
N PHE A 70 9.95 -8.34 -11.79
CA PHE A 70 8.61 -8.46 -11.24
C PHE A 70 8.65 -8.50 -9.71
N ILE A 71 7.54 -8.19 -9.07
CA ILE A 71 7.38 -8.28 -7.63
C ILE A 71 7.23 -9.75 -7.25
N LYS A 72 8.34 -10.37 -6.79
CA LYS A 72 8.39 -11.76 -6.37
C LYS A 72 7.64 -11.99 -5.07
N ASP A 73 7.87 -11.10 -4.09
CA ASP A 73 7.15 -11.09 -2.83
C ASP A 73 6.88 -9.65 -2.38
N ILE A 74 5.82 -9.49 -1.60
CA ILE A 74 5.40 -8.20 -1.08
C ILE A 74 4.69 -8.40 0.26
N LYS A 75 5.01 -7.54 1.21
CA LYS A 75 4.36 -7.52 2.51
C LYS A 75 4.07 -6.10 2.95
N PHE A 76 3.16 -5.96 3.91
CA PHE A 76 2.87 -4.66 4.48
C PHE A 76 2.71 -4.71 5.99
N ARG A 77 2.99 -3.58 6.63
CA ARG A 77 2.60 -3.27 8.01
C ARG A 77 1.84 -1.95 8.00
N THR A 78 0.78 -1.87 8.75
CA THR A 78 0.00 -0.64 8.89
C THR A 78 -0.48 -0.46 10.32
N LEU A 79 -0.53 0.79 10.73
CA LEU A 79 -1.29 1.25 11.89
C LEU A 79 -2.41 2.11 11.33
N GLY A 80 -3.65 1.64 11.43
CA GLY A 80 -4.77 2.33 10.81
C GLY A 80 -6.10 1.61 10.98
N CYS A 81 -7.12 2.14 10.33
CA CYS A 81 -8.49 1.63 10.42
C CYS A 81 -8.71 0.36 9.58
N ALA A 82 -9.89 -0.24 9.69
CA ALA A 82 -10.28 -1.43 8.92
C ALA A 82 -10.10 -1.24 7.40
N ALA A 83 -10.40 -0.03 6.87
CA ALA A 83 -10.18 0.29 5.47
C ALA A 83 -8.69 0.34 5.12
N ALA A 84 -7.82 0.88 6.00
CA ALA A 84 -6.37 0.89 5.77
C ALA A 84 -5.80 -0.53 5.68
N ILE A 85 -6.22 -1.44 6.56
CA ILE A 85 -5.82 -2.85 6.51
C ILE A 85 -6.32 -3.52 5.24
N ALA A 86 -7.59 -3.34 4.89
CA ALA A 86 -8.17 -3.96 3.71
C ALA A 86 -7.54 -3.45 2.40
N THR A 87 -7.29 -2.15 2.29
CA THR A 87 -6.65 -1.54 1.09
C THR A 87 -5.19 -1.95 0.95
N SER A 88 -4.44 -2.03 2.05
CA SER A 88 -3.07 -2.53 2.07
C SER A 88 -3.00 -4.00 1.64
N SER A 89 -3.86 -4.82 2.18
CA SER A 89 -3.95 -6.22 1.80
C SER A 89 -4.33 -6.39 0.33
N MET A 90 -5.24 -5.56 -0.18
CA MET A 90 -5.67 -5.61 -1.59
C MET A 90 -4.57 -5.14 -2.54
N ILE A 91 -3.92 -3.99 -2.30
CA ILE A 91 -2.87 -3.48 -3.18
C ILE A 91 -1.70 -4.47 -3.28
N THR A 92 -1.30 -5.07 -2.15
CA THR A 92 -0.24 -6.09 -2.15
C THR A 92 -0.66 -7.36 -2.89
N THR A 93 -1.94 -7.74 -2.82
CA THR A 93 -2.47 -8.87 -3.59
C THR A 93 -2.47 -8.58 -5.09
N LEU A 94 -2.84 -7.36 -5.49
CA LEU A 94 -2.83 -6.93 -6.89
C LEU A 94 -1.42 -6.80 -7.45
N ALA A 95 -0.46 -6.35 -6.66
CA ALA A 95 0.92 -6.09 -7.08
C ALA A 95 1.78 -7.36 -7.16
N LYS A 96 1.52 -8.37 -6.31
CA LYS A 96 2.31 -9.59 -6.26
C LYS A 96 2.29 -10.33 -7.61
N GLY A 97 3.46 -10.65 -8.14
CA GLY A 97 3.63 -11.30 -9.43
C GLY A 97 3.59 -10.40 -10.66
N LYS A 98 3.23 -9.11 -10.51
CA LYS A 98 3.25 -8.14 -11.63
C LYS A 98 4.67 -7.70 -11.97
N GLU A 99 4.89 -7.43 -13.26
CA GLU A 99 6.09 -6.71 -13.70
C GLU A 99 6.10 -5.31 -13.10
N LEU A 100 7.29 -4.75 -12.81
CA LEU A 100 7.40 -3.45 -12.16
C LEU A 100 6.64 -2.35 -12.89
N GLN A 101 6.72 -2.32 -14.22
CA GLN A 101 5.98 -1.35 -15.04
C GLN A 101 4.46 -1.46 -14.92
N GLN A 102 3.94 -2.66 -14.69
CA GLN A 102 2.52 -2.89 -14.44
C GLN A 102 2.14 -2.49 -13.02
N ALA A 103 3.01 -2.77 -12.04
CA ALA A 103 2.79 -2.41 -10.65
C ALA A 103 2.78 -0.89 -10.42
N ILE A 104 3.63 -0.13 -11.13
CA ILE A 104 3.65 1.35 -11.10
C ILE A 104 2.31 1.95 -11.55
N LYS A 105 1.63 1.30 -12.48
CA LYS A 105 0.33 1.75 -13.02
C LYS A 105 -0.87 1.42 -12.12
N LEU A 106 -0.67 0.61 -11.07
CA LEU A 106 -1.73 0.36 -10.11
C LEU A 106 -2.14 1.66 -9.42
N SER A 107 -3.44 1.89 -9.37
CA SER A 107 -4.04 3.09 -8.82
C SER A 107 -4.96 2.78 -7.64
N ASN A 108 -5.28 3.82 -6.87
CA ASN A 108 -6.30 3.72 -5.82
C ASN A 108 -7.66 3.24 -6.37
N LYS A 109 -8.00 3.61 -7.62
CA LYS A 109 -9.24 3.17 -8.28
C LYS A 109 -9.27 1.65 -8.47
N ASP A 110 -8.13 1.04 -8.81
CA ASP A 110 -8.02 -0.42 -8.95
C ASP A 110 -8.26 -1.10 -7.61
N VAL A 111 -7.74 -0.54 -6.51
CA VAL A 111 -7.95 -1.05 -5.15
C VAL A 111 -9.43 -0.96 -4.75
N VAL A 112 -10.04 0.20 -4.96
CA VAL A 112 -11.47 0.44 -4.64
C VAL A 112 -12.35 -0.52 -5.44
N LYS A 113 -12.11 -0.65 -6.75
CA LYS A 113 -12.84 -1.58 -7.62
C LYS A 113 -12.66 -3.03 -7.17
N ALA A 114 -11.43 -3.43 -6.87
CA ALA A 114 -11.11 -4.79 -6.43
C ALA A 114 -11.77 -5.15 -5.08
N LEU A 115 -11.96 -4.18 -4.19
CA LEU A 115 -12.67 -4.34 -2.91
C LEU A 115 -14.21 -4.28 -3.04
N GLY A 116 -14.73 -4.03 -4.25
CA GLY A 116 -16.18 -3.86 -4.46
C GLY A 116 -16.73 -2.54 -3.92
N GLY A 117 -15.88 -1.51 -3.87
CA GLY A 117 -16.20 -0.17 -3.39
C GLY A 117 -15.67 0.13 -1.99
N LEU A 118 -15.50 1.40 -1.70
CA LEU A 118 -15.20 1.95 -0.38
C LEU A 118 -16.12 3.14 -0.11
N PRO A 119 -16.53 3.38 1.14
CA PRO A 119 -17.20 4.62 1.50
C PRO A 119 -16.36 5.83 1.09
N PRO A 120 -16.96 6.92 0.56
CA PRO A 120 -16.21 8.09 0.09
C PRO A 120 -15.23 8.65 1.11
N ILE A 121 -15.64 8.68 2.39
CA ILE A 121 -14.80 9.12 3.51
C ILE A 121 -13.55 8.26 3.74
N LYS A 122 -13.48 7.05 3.15
CA LYS A 122 -12.37 6.10 3.26
C LYS A 122 -11.54 5.96 1.99
N HIS A 123 -11.81 6.76 0.96
CA HIS A 123 -11.03 6.73 -0.28
C HIS A 123 -9.55 7.11 -0.07
N HIS A 124 -9.25 7.94 0.93
CA HIS A 124 -7.87 8.29 1.28
C HIS A 124 -7.03 7.07 1.70
N CYS A 125 -7.64 6.04 2.30
CA CYS A 125 -6.92 4.81 2.67
C CYS A 125 -6.43 4.04 1.42
N SER A 126 -7.19 4.07 0.31
CA SER A 126 -6.76 3.46 -0.95
C SER A 126 -5.64 4.25 -1.63
N LEU A 127 -5.65 5.58 -1.49
CA LEU A 127 -4.57 6.44 -1.99
C LEU A 127 -3.27 6.18 -1.21
N LEU A 128 -3.36 6.09 0.12
CA LEU A 128 -2.22 5.78 0.98
C LEU A 128 -1.57 4.43 0.59
N ALA A 129 -2.39 3.42 0.27
CA ALA A 129 -1.92 2.12 -0.18
C ALA A 129 -1.18 2.19 -1.53
N GLU A 130 -1.71 2.98 -2.49
CA GLU A 130 -1.05 3.25 -3.78
C GLU A 130 0.29 3.95 -3.58
N GLU A 131 0.32 4.99 -2.73
CA GLU A 131 1.53 5.75 -2.43
C GLU A 131 2.60 4.87 -1.80
N ALA A 132 2.25 4.03 -0.81
CA ALA A 132 3.20 3.13 -0.16
C ALA A 132 3.83 2.13 -1.14
N LEU A 133 3.05 1.57 -2.07
CA LEU A 133 3.58 0.70 -3.12
C LEU A 133 4.50 1.48 -4.06
N SER A 134 4.10 2.67 -4.47
CA SER A 134 4.90 3.53 -5.36
C SER A 134 6.24 3.92 -4.72
N GLU A 135 6.24 4.27 -3.43
CA GLU A 135 7.47 4.56 -2.68
C GLU A 135 8.39 3.35 -2.57
N ALA A 136 7.85 2.14 -2.37
CA ALA A 136 8.66 0.93 -2.32
C ALA A 136 9.35 0.66 -3.67
N ILE A 137 8.64 0.85 -4.79
CA ILE A 137 9.22 0.70 -6.13
C ILE A 137 10.24 1.82 -6.41
N TYR A 138 9.94 3.05 -6.01
CA TYR A 138 10.87 4.19 -6.14
C TYR A 138 12.19 3.93 -5.39
N ASP A 139 12.10 3.50 -4.12
CA ASP A 139 13.26 3.16 -3.30
C ASP A 139 14.13 2.07 -3.95
N TYR A 140 13.50 1.02 -4.49
CA TYR A 140 14.19 -0.03 -5.24
C TYR A 140 14.93 0.51 -6.46
N LEU A 141 14.26 1.29 -7.32
CA LEU A 141 14.85 1.82 -8.54
C LEU A 141 16.00 2.78 -8.22
N ARG A 142 15.85 3.64 -7.21
CA ARG A 142 16.88 4.57 -6.75
C ARG A 142 18.11 3.84 -6.23
N LYS A 143 17.96 2.86 -5.35
CA LYS A 143 19.07 2.07 -4.79
C LYS A 143 19.87 1.35 -5.87
N ASN A 144 19.21 0.92 -6.92
CA ASN A 144 19.83 0.20 -8.02
C ASN A 144 20.25 1.12 -9.19
N LYS A 145 20.20 2.45 -9.01
CA LYS A 145 20.59 3.46 -10.02
C LYS A 145 19.88 3.26 -11.36
N LYS A 146 18.61 2.84 -11.32
CA LYS A 146 17.77 2.61 -12.49
C LYS A 146 17.00 3.86 -12.89
N ILE A 147 16.57 3.91 -14.15
CA ILE A 147 15.73 5.02 -14.65
C ILE A 147 14.40 5.00 -13.92
N ILE A 148 14.06 6.14 -13.31
CA ILE A 148 12.78 6.35 -12.63
C ILE A 148 11.79 6.92 -13.62
N PRO A 149 10.64 6.25 -13.89
CA PRO A 149 9.60 6.78 -14.75
C PRO A 149 9.02 8.09 -14.19
N LYS A 150 8.71 9.06 -15.07
CA LYS A 150 8.12 10.35 -14.67
C LYS A 150 6.87 10.21 -13.81
N GLU A 151 6.00 9.25 -14.14
CA GLU A 151 4.80 8.97 -13.34
C GLU A 151 5.14 8.64 -11.88
N LEU A 152 6.15 7.81 -11.67
CA LEU A 152 6.59 7.42 -10.32
C LEU A 152 7.26 8.59 -9.59
N GLU A 153 7.99 9.43 -10.31
CA GLU A 153 8.62 10.63 -9.74
C GLU A 153 7.56 11.64 -9.26
N ILE A 154 6.46 11.80 -10.01
CA ILE A 154 5.33 12.64 -9.60
C ILE A 154 4.67 12.10 -8.33
N LYS A 155 4.45 10.77 -8.27
CA LYS A 155 3.87 10.11 -7.08
C LYS A 155 4.79 10.29 -5.86
N HIS A 156 6.09 10.12 -6.03
CA HIS A 156 7.09 10.34 -4.97
C HIS A 156 7.06 11.78 -4.43
N LYS A 157 7.04 12.79 -5.31
CA LYS A 157 6.95 14.20 -4.87
C LYS A 157 5.68 14.47 -4.07
N ARG A 158 4.55 13.85 -4.45
CA ARG A 158 3.28 13.97 -3.70
C ARG A 158 3.41 13.36 -2.32
N ALA A 159 3.95 12.14 -2.20
CA ALA A 159 4.15 11.44 -0.94
C ALA A 159 5.04 12.25 0.01
N LEU A 160 6.15 12.83 -0.49
CA LEU A 160 7.04 13.69 0.30
C LEU A 160 6.34 14.96 0.83
N THR A 161 5.43 15.55 0.07
CA THR A 161 4.68 16.72 0.53
C THR A 161 3.78 16.35 1.70
N THR A 162 3.07 15.24 1.59
CA THR A 162 2.21 14.70 2.66
C THR A 162 3.01 14.36 3.91
N GLU A 163 4.20 13.76 3.77
CA GLU A 163 5.07 13.40 4.88
C GLU A 163 5.60 14.65 5.64
N LYS A 164 6.04 15.68 4.92
CA LYS A 164 6.48 16.95 5.53
C LYS A 164 5.36 17.65 6.29
N GLU A 165 4.16 17.65 5.75
CA GLU A 165 2.99 18.19 6.44
C GLU A 165 2.68 17.38 7.71
N PHE A 166 2.82 16.05 7.67
CA PHE A 166 2.67 15.17 8.82
C PHE A 166 3.69 15.50 9.92
N GLU A 167 4.98 15.56 9.59
CA GLU A 167 6.02 15.90 10.55
C GLU A 167 5.81 17.26 11.20
N ASN A 168 5.46 18.29 10.43
CA ASN A 168 5.25 19.63 10.92
C ASN A 168 4.08 19.73 11.91
N LYS A 169 3.06 18.89 11.76
CA LYS A 169 1.89 18.88 12.65
C LYS A 169 2.19 18.26 14.02
N PHE A 170 3.13 17.34 14.09
CA PHE A 170 3.48 16.58 15.31
C PHE A 170 4.78 17.02 15.96
N LYS A 171 5.49 18.01 15.41
CA LYS A 171 6.68 18.64 16.02
C LYS A 171 6.37 19.82 16.94
N LYS A 172 5.08 20.10 17.23
CA LYS A 172 4.68 21.14 18.18
C LYS A 172 4.33 20.56 19.54
#